data_3dbca28859a3a96d1d00182ef61f8d1b
#
_entry.id   3dbca28859a3a96d1d00182ef61f8d1b
#
_cell.length_a   1.000
_cell.length_b   1.000
_cell.length_c   1.000
_cell.angle_alpha   90.00
_cell.angle_beta   90.00
_cell.angle_gamma   90.00
#
_symmetry.space_group_name_H-M   'P 1'
#
loop_
_entity.id
_entity.type
_entity.pdbx_description
1 polymer ?
#
loop_
_entity_poly.entity_id
_entity_poly.type
_entity_poly.pdbx_seq_one_letter_code
_entity_poly.pdbx_strand_id
1 'polypeptide(L)'
;MAGLDCELGKRRRFGFSTGLQYTVDNYRLTDNSITLRREQGLIMPVTLDEKADKSKLRITSLGIPLNFTCKAARHLEISLSGYFDFTMGANSIYKKPKVKSSLSGVNTFRFSVGGAVTYHTIGLYARYSVTPLFASDAGPKVRPLSVGIYFSF
;
A
#
# COMPACT_ATOMS: atom_id res chain seq x y z
N MET A 1 -12.17 3.68 -7.07
CA MET A 1 -11.22 4.45 -7.89
C MET A 1 -12.00 5.28 -8.87
N ALA A 2 -11.75 6.57 -8.93
CA ALA A 2 -12.31 7.45 -9.98
C ALA A 2 -11.14 7.89 -10.85
N GLY A 3 -11.25 7.72 -12.17
CA GLY A 3 -10.10 7.94 -13.04
C GLY A 3 -10.46 8.23 -14.48
N LEU A 4 -9.45 8.57 -15.24
CA LEU A 4 -9.48 8.80 -16.68
C LEU A 4 -8.77 7.63 -17.37
N ASP A 5 -9.42 7.06 -18.37
CA ASP A 5 -8.86 6.01 -19.20
C ASP A 5 -8.66 6.53 -20.62
N CYS A 6 -7.46 6.32 -21.16
CA CYS A 6 -7.11 6.63 -22.54
C CYS A 6 -6.66 5.37 -23.25
N GLU A 7 -7.34 4.97 -24.30
CA GLU A 7 -6.89 3.88 -25.16
C GLU A 7 -5.94 4.43 -26.25
N LEU A 8 -4.77 3.82 -26.38
CA LEU A 8 -3.71 4.23 -27.28
C LEU A 8 -3.56 3.23 -28.44
N GLY A 9 -3.43 3.78 -29.66
CA GLY A 9 -3.13 3.04 -30.87
C GLY A 9 -4.35 2.55 -31.67
N LYS A 10 -4.14 2.37 -32.99
CA LYS A 10 -5.20 1.96 -33.96
C LYS A 10 -5.89 0.61 -33.62
N ARG A 11 -5.25 -0.26 -32.85
CA ARG A 11 -5.79 -1.57 -32.43
C ARG A 11 -6.24 -1.61 -30.96
N ARG A 12 -6.25 -0.48 -30.24
CA ARG A 12 -6.65 -0.39 -28.82
C ARG A 12 -5.98 -1.43 -27.93
N ARG A 13 -4.73 -1.77 -28.22
CA ARG A 13 -3.97 -2.78 -27.47
C ARG A 13 -3.30 -2.21 -26.22
N PHE A 14 -3.06 -0.91 -26.23
CA PHE A 14 -2.44 -0.21 -25.13
C PHE A 14 -3.45 0.73 -24.48
N GLY A 15 -3.42 0.80 -23.17
CA GLY A 15 -4.23 1.71 -22.40
C GLY A 15 -3.36 2.43 -21.37
N PHE A 16 -3.70 3.67 -21.11
CA PHE A 16 -3.15 4.45 -20.01
C PHE A 16 -4.31 4.91 -19.15
N SER A 17 -4.22 4.66 -17.84
CA SER A 17 -5.22 5.15 -16.91
C SER A 17 -4.58 5.82 -15.70
N THR A 18 -5.23 6.86 -15.23
CA THR A 18 -4.86 7.58 -14.01
C THR A 18 -6.12 7.97 -13.25
N GLY A 19 -5.99 8.31 -11.99
CA GLY A 19 -7.14 8.71 -11.19
C GLY A 19 -6.78 9.00 -9.75
N LEU A 20 -7.79 9.03 -8.89
CA LEU A 20 -7.63 9.14 -7.45
C LEU A 20 -7.96 7.82 -6.78
N GLN A 21 -7.08 7.39 -5.89
CA GLN A 21 -7.21 6.16 -5.12
C GLN A 21 -7.10 6.45 -3.63
N TYR A 22 -8.10 6.03 -2.88
CA TYR A 22 -8.04 6.00 -1.42
C TYR A 22 -7.61 4.61 -0.97
N THR A 23 -6.56 4.53 -0.17
CA THR A 23 -5.97 3.26 0.28
C THR A 23 -5.93 3.20 1.80
N VAL A 24 -6.27 2.03 2.34
CA VAL A 24 -6.13 1.70 3.76
C VAL A 24 -5.28 0.45 3.88
N ASP A 25 -4.03 0.62 4.20
CA ASP A 25 -3.09 -0.48 4.42
C ASP A 25 -3.15 -0.93 5.89
N ASN A 26 -3.22 -2.23 6.10
CA ASN A 26 -3.16 -2.84 7.44
C ASN A 26 -1.98 -3.80 7.49
N TYR A 27 -0.87 -3.36 8.07
CA TYR A 27 0.31 -4.19 8.31
C TYR A 27 0.17 -4.89 9.66
N ARG A 28 0.17 -6.21 9.65
CA ARG A 28 0.13 -7.02 10.86
C ARG A 28 1.56 -7.25 11.35
N LEU A 29 1.80 -7.00 12.63
CA LEU A 29 3.07 -7.34 13.24
C LEU A 29 3.08 -8.85 13.54
N THR A 30 4.22 -9.49 13.26
CA THR A 30 4.39 -10.95 13.46
C THR A 30 4.35 -11.30 14.95
N ASP A 31 4.90 -10.43 15.78
CA ASP A 31 4.87 -10.58 17.23
C ASP A 31 3.76 -9.71 17.84
N ASN A 32 2.80 -10.36 18.49
CA ASN A 32 1.65 -9.71 19.12
C ASN A 32 1.98 -9.05 20.47
N SER A 33 3.17 -9.27 21.01
CA SER A 33 3.66 -8.58 22.22
C SER A 33 4.32 -7.24 21.93
N ILE A 34 4.52 -6.91 20.66
CA ILE A 34 5.18 -5.69 20.22
C ILE A 34 4.16 -4.71 19.65
N THR A 35 4.25 -3.46 20.07
CA THR A 35 3.57 -2.33 19.43
C THR A 35 4.59 -1.31 18.95
N LEU A 36 4.23 -0.54 17.92
CA LEU A 36 5.07 0.55 17.44
C LEU A 36 4.68 1.84 18.17
N ARG A 37 5.63 2.44 18.87
CA ARG A 37 5.47 3.72 19.53
C ARG A 37 6.60 4.67 19.11
N ARG A 38 6.32 5.95 19.07
CA ARG A 38 7.33 6.96 18.85
C ARG A 38 7.86 7.44 20.20
N GLU A 39 9.15 7.17 20.44
CA GLU A 39 9.88 7.65 21.61
C GLU A 39 11.11 8.41 21.14
N GLN A 40 11.36 9.58 21.70
CA GLN A 40 12.51 10.47 21.37
C GLN A 40 12.69 10.74 19.86
N GLY A 41 11.56 10.80 19.09
CA GLY A 41 11.61 11.04 17.65
C GLY A 41 11.71 9.79 16.77
N LEU A 42 12.08 8.63 17.33
CA LEU A 42 12.22 7.37 16.63
C LEU A 42 11.01 6.46 16.85
N ILE A 43 10.62 5.74 15.80
CA ILE A 43 9.61 4.68 15.89
C ILE A 43 10.33 3.42 16.31
N MET A 44 10.10 2.99 17.55
CA MET A 44 10.67 1.78 18.10
C MET A 44 9.60 0.73 18.39
N PRO A 45 9.95 -0.56 18.25
CA PRO A 45 9.13 -1.63 18.78
C PRO A 45 9.21 -1.61 20.32
N VAL A 46 8.08 -1.44 20.97
CA VAL A 46 7.97 -1.49 22.43
C VAL A 46 7.26 -2.81 22.79
N THR A 47 7.92 -3.59 23.64
CA THR A 47 7.33 -4.82 24.18
C THR A 47 6.34 -4.43 25.29
N LEU A 48 5.15 -5.00 25.26
CA LEU A 48 4.13 -4.82 26.28
C LEU A 48 4.03 -6.10 27.12
N ASP A 49 3.78 -5.94 28.42
CA ASP A 49 3.73 -7.04 29.39
C ASP A 49 2.61 -8.06 29.09
N GLU A 50 1.58 -7.63 28.37
CA GLU A 50 0.48 -8.50 27.95
C GLU A 50 0.47 -8.74 26.44
N LYS A 51 0.38 -10.00 26.02
CA LYS A 51 0.20 -10.35 24.60
C LYS A 51 -1.17 -9.89 24.11
N ALA A 52 -1.17 -9.08 23.05
CA ALA A 52 -2.40 -8.69 22.40
C ALA A 52 -2.96 -9.83 21.53
N ASP A 53 -4.28 -9.83 21.35
CA ASP A 53 -4.90 -10.67 20.32
C ASP A 53 -4.42 -10.27 18.91
N LYS A 54 -4.17 -8.98 18.70
CA LYS A 54 -3.67 -8.44 17.40
C LYS A 54 -2.93 -7.12 17.60
N SER A 55 -1.73 -7.04 17.06
CA SER A 55 -0.99 -5.78 16.86
C SER A 55 -0.90 -5.46 15.37
N LYS A 56 -1.34 -4.26 14.97
CA LYS A 56 -1.32 -3.82 13.57
C LYS A 56 -1.06 -2.33 13.41
N LEU A 57 -0.35 -2.00 12.34
CA LEU A 57 -0.18 -0.64 11.85
C LEU A 57 -1.20 -0.40 10.72
N ARG A 58 -2.05 0.62 10.88
CA ARG A 58 -2.98 1.07 9.85
C ARG A 58 -2.48 2.38 9.27
N ILE A 59 -2.33 2.43 7.97
CA ILE A 59 -1.95 3.63 7.22
C ILE A 59 -3.06 3.96 6.24
N THR A 60 -3.46 5.22 6.24
CA THR A 60 -4.46 5.75 5.32
C THR A 60 -3.78 6.71 4.37
N SER A 61 -3.97 6.52 3.08
CA SER A 61 -3.32 7.31 2.04
C SER A 61 -4.30 7.69 0.94
N LEU A 62 -4.08 8.86 0.37
CA LEU A 62 -4.66 9.29 -0.89
C LEU A 62 -3.58 9.21 -1.96
N GLY A 63 -3.86 8.55 -3.08
CA GLY A 63 -2.86 8.31 -4.10
C GLY A 63 -3.33 8.62 -5.51
N ILE A 64 -2.36 8.82 -6.39
CA ILE A 64 -2.54 8.95 -7.84
C ILE A 64 -1.88 7.72 -8.46
N PRO A 65 -2.67 6.72 -8.93
CA PRO A 65 -2.14 5.62 -9.72
C PRO A 65 -1.93 6.05 -11.17
N LEU A 66 -0.81 5.65 -11.74
CA LEU A 66 -0.54 5.72 -13.18
C LEU A 66 -0.42 4.29 -13.68
N ASN A 67 -1.38 3.83 -14.47
CA ASN A 67 -1.39 2.48 -15.00
C ASN A 67 -1.16 2.49 -16.50
N PHE A 68 -0.26 1.66 -16.94
CA PHE A 68 -0.03 1.35 -18.34
C PHE A 68 -0.42 -0.10 -18.58
N THR A 69 -1.35 -0.32 -19.49
CA THR A 69 -1.97 -1.61 -19.75
C THR A 69 -1.70 -2.06 -21.18
N CYS A 70 -1.37 -3.33 -21.36
CA CYS A 70 -1.20 -3.97 -22.64
C CYS A 70 -2.12 -5.20 -22.75
N LYS A 71 -3.03 -5.20 -23.72
CA LYS A 71 -3.86 -6.34 -24.07
C LYS A 71 -3.05 -7.34 -24.91
N ALA A 72 -2.41 -8.30 -24.26
CA ALA A 72 -1.52 -9.29 -24.87
C ALA A 72 -2.34 -10.33 -25.70
N ALA A 73 -3.53 -10.69 -25.26
CA ALA A 73 -4.44 -11.58 -25.97
C ALA A 73 -5.90 -11.16 -25.74
N ARG A 74 -6.86 -11.87 -26.36
CA ARG A 74 -8.29 -11.53 -26.31
C ARG A 74 -8.84 -11.36 -24.88
N HIS A 75 -8.28 -12.10 -23.91
CA HIS A 75 -8.71 -12.10 -22.52
C HIS A 75 -7.55 -11.94 -21.54
N LEU A 76 -6.34 -11.64 -22.05
CA LEU A 76 -5.15 -11.50 -21.23
C LEU A 76 -4.64 -10.04 -21.32
N GLU A 77 -4.56 -9.42 -20.16
CA GLU A 77 -4.11 -8.06 -19.99
C GLU A 77 -2.93 -8.02 -19.01
N ILE A 78 -1.89 -7.31 -19.36
CA ILE A 78 -0.71 -7.09 -18.52
C ILE A 78 -0.65 -5.60 -18.22
N SER A 79 -0.55 -5.23 -16.95
CA SER A 79 -0.46 -3.84 -16.52
C SER A 79 0.81 -3.59 -15.73
N LEU A 80 1.40 -2.43 -15.97
CA LEU A 80 2.48 -1.85 -15.17
C LEU A 80 1.93 -0.59 -14.51
N SER A 81 2.19 -0.43 -13.21
CA SER A 81 1.61 0.65 -12.43
C SER A 81 2.65 1.37 -11.59
N GLY A 82 2.57 2.70 -11.59
CA GLY A 82 3.25 3.57 -10.62
C GLY A 82 2.21 4.17 -9.68
N TYR A 83 2.52 4.26 -8.39
CA TYR A 83 1.62 4.80 -7.37
C TYR A 83 2.33 5.91 -6.61
N PHE A 84 1.71 7.07 -6.60
CA PHE A 84 2.14 8.22 -5.83
C PHE A 84 1.16 8.43 -4.70
N ASP A 85 1.53 8.00 -3.48
CA ASP A 85 0.64 8.03 -2.32
C ASP A 85 1.05 9.12 -1.34
N PHE A 86 0.07 9.88 -0.88
CA PHE A 86 0.19 10.83 0.21
C PHE A 86 -0.44 10.24 1.46
N THR A 87 0.35 10.07 2.50
CA THR A 87 -0.11 9.52 3.78
C THR A 87 -0.93 10.59 4.52
N MET A 88 -2.20 10.31 4.74
CA MET A 88 -3.11 11.17 5.50
C MET A 88 -3.10 10.86 6.99
N GLY A 89 -2.74 9.64 7.37
CA GLY A 89 -2.68 9.24 8.76
C GLY A 89 -2.10 7.84 8.95
N ALA A 90 -1.43 7.66 10.07
CA ALA A 90 -0.91 6.37 10.50
C ALA A 90 -1.29 6.12 11.96
N ASN A 91 -1.82 4.94 12.25
CA ASN A 91 -2.24 4.56 13.59
C ASN A 91 -1.72 3.17 13.92
N SER A 92 -1.06 3.05 15.07
CA SER A 92 -0.79 1.75 15.68
C SER A 92 -2.01 1.32 16.49
N ILE A 93 -2.50 0.13 16.24
CA ILE A 93 -3.69 -0.41 16.89
C ILE A 93 -3.30 -1.70 17.60
N TYR A 94 -3.44 -1.67 18.91
CA TYR A 94 -3.23 -2.80 19.79
C TYR A 94 -4.57 -3.24 20.41
N LYS A 95 -4.87 -4.52 20.38
CA LYS A 95 -6.14 -5.08 20.91
C LYS A 95 -5.86 -5.89 22.17
N LYS A 96 -6.50 -5.47 23.27
CA LYS A 96 -6.43 -5.92 24.65
C LYS A 96 -5.07 -5.61 25.33
N PRO A 97 -5.03 -4.52 26.13
CA PRO A 97 -6.02 -3.44 26.20
C PRO A 97 -6.09 -2.66 24.86
N LYS A 98 -7.26 -2.08 24.55
CA LYS A 98 -7.47 -1.36 23.29
C LYS A 98 -6.73 -0.03 23.31
N VAL A 99 -5.49 -0.03 22.85
CA VAL A 99 -4.66 1.18 22.73
C VAL A 99 -4.56 1.56 21.26
N LYS A 100 -4.92 2.79 20.97
CA LYS A 100 -4.78 3.39 19.64
C LYS A 100 -3.80 4.57 19.76
N SER A 101 -2.65 4.48 19.13
CA SER A 101 -1.64 5.52 19.14
C SER A 101 -1.46 6.08 17.73
N SER A 102 -1.53 7.40 17.59
CA SER A 102 -1.19 8.06 16.32
C SER A 102 0.32 8.04 16.15
N LEU A 103 0.78 7.56 14.99
CA LEU A 103 2.18 7.48 14.64
C LEU A 103 2.53 8.62 13.66
N SER A 104 3.27 9.60 14.15
CA SER A 104 3.96 10.57 13.30
C SER A 104 5.39 10.07 13.02
N GLY A 105 5.84 10.16 11.76
CA GLY A 105 7.15 9.63 11.32
C GLY A 105 7.05 8.59 10.22
N VAL A 106 5.82 8.31 9.76
CA VAL A 106 5.57 7.63 8.48
C VAL A 106 5.83 8.62 7.36
N ASN A 107 6.46 8.17 6.28
CA ASN A 107 6.69 9.02 5.11
C ASN A 107 5.38 9.59 4.59
N THR A 108 5.32 10.92 4.47
CA THR A 108 4.16 11.63 3.93
C THR A 108 3.96 11.29 2.45
N PHE A 109 5.06 11.19 1.71
CA PHE A 109 5.04 10.83 0.30
C PHE A 109 5.67 9.45 0.10
N ARG A 110 4.95 8.57 -0.58
CA ARG A 110 5.41 7.22 -0.90
C ARG A 110 5.23 6.95 -2.38
N PHE A 111 6.30 6.47 -3.00
CA PHE A 111 6.29 5.97 -4.36
C PHE A 111 6.37 4.45 -4.37
N SER A 112 5.48 3.82 -5.12
CA SER A 112 5.46 2.37 -5.30
C SER A 112 5.35 2.04 -6.78
N VAL A 113 5.90 0.90 -7.16
CA VAL A 113 5.74 0.32 -8.50
C VAL A 113 5.02 -1.01 -8.37
N GLY A 114 4.25 -1.36 -9.37
CA GLY A 114 3.51 -2.61 -9.37
C GLY A 114 3.28 -3.13 -10.77
N GLY A 115 2.88 -4.38 -10.83
CA GLY A 115 2.44 -5.03 -12.05
C GLY A 115 1.25 -5.91 -11.77
N ALA A 116 0.44 -6.13 -12.78
CA ALA A 116 -0.69 -7.04 -12.68
C ALA A 116 -0.88 -7.82 -13.98
N VAL A 117 -1.42 -9.01 -13.84
CA VAL A 117 -1.84 -9.86 -14.96
C VAL A 117 -3.30 -10.19 -14.73
N THR A 118 -4.15 -9.80 -15.69
CA THR A 118 -5.60 -10.02 -15.63
C THR A 118 -6.00 -11.00 -16.71
N TYR A 119 -6.77 -12.02 -16.33
CA TYR A 119 -7.41 -12.94 -17.23
C TYR A 119 -8.92 -12.87 -17.03
N HIS A 120 -9.64 -12.44 -18.05
CA HIS A 120 -11.08 -12.10 -17.97
C HIS A 120 -11.35 -11.05 -16.87
N THR A 121 -11.94 -11.48 -15.78
CA THR A 121 -12.37 -10.65 -14.64
C THR A 121 -11.49 -10.81 -13.42
N ILE A 122 -10.51 -11.75 -13.44
CA ILE A 122 -9.64 -12.04 -12.30
C ILE A 122 -8.24 -11.57 -12.61
N GLY A 123 -7.66 -10.77 -11.72
CA GLY A 123 -6.29 -10.29 -11.83
C GLY A 123 -5.47 -10.64 -10.59
N LEU A 124 -4.20 -10.96 -10.85
CA LEU A 124 -3.15 -11.05 -9.83
C LEU A 124 -2.30 -9.80 -9.91
N TYR A 125 -2.00 -9.20 -8.78
CA TYR A 125 -1.12 -8.04 -8.73
C TYR A 125 -0.01 -8.22 -7.71
N ALA A 126 1.12 -7.57 -8.00
CA ALA A 126 2.20 -7.35 -7.06
C ALA A 126 2.56 -5.86 -7.03
N ARG A 127 2.77 -5.31 -5.84
CA ARG A 127 3.14 -3.91 -5.62
C ARG A 127 4.30 -3.83 -4.64
N TYR A 128 5.35 -3.13 -5.01
CA TYR A 128 6.55 -2.91 -4.20
C TYR A 128 6.72 -1.43 -3.89
N SER A 129 6.92 -1.09 -2.63
CA SER A 129 7.18 0.28 -2.22
C SER A 129 8.67 0.61 -2.37
N VAL A 130 8.99 1.51 -3.29
CA VAL A 130 10.36 1.99 -3.50
C VAL A 130 10.78 2.91 -2.37
N THR A 131 9.86 3.77 -1.91
CA THR A 131 10.07 4.64 -0.76
C THR A 131 9.87 3.84 0.53
N PRO A 132 10.77 3.97 1.52
CA PRO A 132 10.59 3.34 2.83
C PRO A 132 9.31 3.81 3.51
N LEU A 133 8.75 2.93 4.37
CA LEU A 133 7.51 3.22 5.10
C LEU A 133 7.70 4.37 6.12
N PHE A 134 8.85 4.39 6.80
CA PHE A 134 9.19 5.40 7.78
C PHE A 134 10.15 6.45 7.20
N ALA A 135 10.05 7.68 7.69
CA ALA A 135 10.99 8.74 7.35
C ALA A 135 12.42 8.37 7.76
N SER A 136 13.40 8.89 7.05
CA SER A 136 14.81 8.48 7.19
C SER A 136 15.35 8.53 8.63
N ASP A 137 14.80 9.45 9.44
CA ASP A 137 15.23 9.68 10.82
C ASP A 137 14.22 9.15 11.86
N ALA A 138 13.17 8.46 11.43
CA ALA A 138 12.06 8.06 12.30
C ALA A 138 11.98 6.56 12.55
N GLY A 139 12.71 5.70 11.81
CA GLY A 139 12.63 4.26 12.02
C GLY A 139 13.37 3.42 10.98
N PRO A 140 13.24 2.11 11.05
CA PRO A 140 13.93 1.20 10.15
C PRO A 140 13.43 1.38 8.70
N LYS A 141 14.32 1.16 7.73
CA LYS A 141 14.00 1.25 6.29
C LYS A 141 13.19 0.04 5.83
N VAL A 142 11.92 -0.01 6.18
CA VAL A 142 10.99 -1.07 5.75
C VAL A 142 10.37 -0.69 4.42
N ARG A 143 10.48 -1.58 3.42
CA ARG A 143 9.85 -1.44 2.10
C ARG A 143 8.80 -2.52 1.92
N PRO A 144 7.51 -2.20 2.02
CA PRO A 144 6.45 -3.18 1.88
C PRO A 144 6.37 -3.79 0.48
N LEU A 145 6.14 -5.10 0.43
CA LEU A 145 5.71 -5.83 -0.76
C LEU A 145 4.29 -6.32 -0.52
N SER A 146 3.39 -6.03 -1.44
CA SER A 146 2.00 -6.48 -1.41
C SER A 146 1.72 -7.35 -2.62
N VAL A 147 1.07 -8.47 -2.41
CA VAL A 147 0.60 -9.36 -3.48
C VAL A 147 -0.86 -9.67 -3.20
N GLY A 148 -1.69 -9.70 -4.23
CA GLY A 148 -3.11 -9.95 -4.05
C GLY A 148 -3.85 -10.29 -5.34
N ILE A 149 -5.14 -10.54 -5.16
CA ILE A 149 -6.08 -10.83 -6.24
C ILE A 149 -7.08 -9.66 -6.29
N TYR A 150 -7.49 -9.29 -7.48
CA TYR A 150 -8.57 -8.33 -7.69
C TYR A 150 -9.54 -8.81 -8.76
N PHE A 151 -10.73 -8.24 -8.73
CA PHE A 151 -11.78 -8.51 -9.71
C PHE A 151 -12.06 -7.22 -10.49
N SER A 152 -12.10 -7.33 -11.82
CA SER A 152 -12.45 -6.24 -12.73
C SER A 152 -13.80 -6.58 -13.38
N PHE A 153 -14.73 -5.65 -13.30
CA PHE A 153 -16.08 -5.79 -13.87
C PHE A 153 -16.30 -4.73 -14.93
#